data_932994e4f663714b8d495646d6565ab6
#
_entry.id   932994e4f663714b8d495646d6565ab6
#
_cell.length_a   1.000
_cell.length_b   1.000
_cell.length_c   1.000
_cell.angle_alpha   90.00
_cell.angle_beta   90.00
_cell.angle_gamma   90.00
#
_symmetry.space_group_name_H-M   'P 1'
#
loop_
_entity.id
_entity.type
_entity.pdbx_description
1 polymer ?
#
loop_
_entity_poly.entity_id
_entity_poly.type
_entity_poly.pdbx_seq_one_letter_code
_entity_poly.pdbx_strand_id
1 'polypeptide(L)'
;SYNGIKIFREEISGFYKSHFDVNLNPENEILPLMGSKEGIFHISMSFLDKNDKVLIPNPGYPTYSAIANLLGNDIIYYNLTEQNNWLPNLDELSKLDLSNVKIMWINYPHMPTGANASISFFEELIGFAKTNNILLINDNPYSFILNDNPISLLNIKGAKETCIELNSLSKSFNMAGWRIGFALSNKSFI
;
A
#
# COMPACT_ATOMS: atom_id res chain seq x y z
N SER A 1 -14.94 -19.35 6.49
CA SER A 1 -13.57 -19.16 6.96
C SER A 1 -13.29 -17.68 7.17
N TYR A 2 -12.64 -17.30 8.25
CA TYR A 2 -12.27 -15.91 8.51
C TYR A 2 -11.29 -15.37 7.45
N ASN A 3 -10.52 -16.24 6.82
CA ASN A 3 -9.54 -15.90 5.77
C ASN A 3 -10.15 -15.89 4.35
N GLY A 4 -11.47 -15.86 4.22
CA GLY A 4 -12.13 -16.00 2.93
C GLY A 4 -12.09 -17.41 2.33
N ILE A 5 -12.63 -17.58 1.13
CA ILE A 5 -12.66 -18.88 0.46
C ILE A 5 -11.30 -19.21 -0.18
N LYS A 6 -10.90 -20.47 -0.09
CA LYS A 6 -9.57 -20.92 -0.54
C LYS A 6 -9.33 -20.66 -2.02
N ILE A 7 -10.27 -21.03 -2.88
CA ILE A 7 -10.14 -20.87 -4.33
C ILE A 7 -9.90 -19.41 -4.72
N PHE A 8 -10.51 -18.44 -4.03
CA PHE A 8 -10.29 -17.03 -4.32
C PHE A 8 -8.86 -16.59 -3.98
N ARG A 9 -8.27 -17.08 -2.88
CA ARG A 9 -6.88 -16.80 -2.54
C ARG A 9 -5.90 -17.45 -3.51
N GLU A 10 -6.21 -18.67 -3.98
CA GLU A 10 -5.42 -19.36 -5.01
C GLU A 10 -5.44 -18.60 -6.33
N GLU A 11 -6.61 -18.08 -6.76
CA GLU A 11 -6.74 -17.24 -7.96
C GLU A 11 -6.00 -15.91 -7.82
N ILE A 12 -6.03 -15.25 -6.66
CA ILE A 12 -5.24 -14.04 -6.41
C ILE A 12 -3.74 -14.35 -6.50
N SER A 13 -3.29 -15.47 -5.93
CA SER A 13 -1.88 -15.89 -6.04
C SER A 13 -1.46 -16.10 -7.50
N GLY A 14 -2.28 -16.81 -8.29
CA GLY A 14 -2.06 -17.01 -9.72
C GLY A 14 -2.03 -15.70 -10.50
N PHE A 15 -2.97 -14.79 -10.19
CA PHE A 15 -3.03 -13.47 -10.80
C PHE A 15 -1.77 -12.65 -10.52
N TYR A 16 -1.29 -12.61 -9.27
CA TYR A 16 -0.06 -11.89 -8.91
C TYR A 16 1.18 -12.51 -9.54
N LYS A 17 1.23 -13.83 -9.63
CA LYS A 17 2.33 -14.52 -10.34
C LYS A 17 2.36 -14.17 -11.81
N SER A 18 1.22 -14.18 -12.50
CA SER A 18 1.15 -13.98 -13.94
C SER A 18 1.37 -12.51 -14.37
N HIS A 19 0.90 -11.53 -13.57
CA HIS A 19 0.91 -10.13 -13.94
C HIS A 19 2.06 -9.32 -13.34
N PHE A 20 2.57 -9.74 -12.19
CA PHE A 20 3.60 -9.00 -11.44
C PHE A 20 4.85 -9.82 -11.13
N ASP A 21 4.87 -11.11 -11.51
CA ASP A 21 5.91 -12.08 -11.11
C ASP A 21 6.13 -12.17 -9.59
N VAL A 22 5.06 -12.03 -8.81
CA VAL A 22 5.07 -12.14 -7.36
C VAL A 22 4.55 -13.49 -6.92
N ASN A 23 5.34 -14.25 -6.18
CA ASN A 23 4.92 -15.51 -5.58
C ASN A 23 4.32 -15.24 -4.19
N LEU A 24 3.05 -15.63 -4.00
CA LEU A 24 2.32 -15.48 -2.73
C LEU A 24 1.79 -16.83 -2.28
N ASN A 25 1.95 -17.14 -1.00
CA ASN A 25 1.31 -18.32 -0.41
C ASN A 25 -0.18 -18.03 -0.13
N PRO A 26 -1.13 -18.70 -0.80
CA PRO A 26 -2.55 -18.42 -0.63
C PRO A 26 -3.09 -18.75 0.78
N GLU A 27 -2.35 -19.52 1.58
CA GLU A 27 -2.80 -19.90 2.93
C GLU A 27 -2.55 -18.80 3.99
N ASN A 28 -1.53 -17.94 3.79
CA ASN A 28 -1.09 -17.02 4.83
C ASN A 28 -0.46 -15.70 4.35
N GLU A 29 -0.44 -15.41 3.04
CA GLU A 29 0.10 -14.16 2.49
C GLU A 29 -0.97 -13.35 1.75
N ILE A 30 -2.23 -13.79 1.78
CA ILE A 30 -3.36 -13.18 1.08
C ILE A 30 -4.56 -13.10 2.02
N LEU A 31 -5.07 -11.89 2.23
CA LEU A 31 -6.30 -11.65 2.99
C LEU A 31 -7.34 -10.97 2.11
N PRO A 32 -8.42 -11.65 1.71
CA PRO A 32 -9.57 -11.04 1.05
C PRO A 32 -10.27 -10.01 1.93
N LEU A 33 -10.73 -8.91 1.31
CA LEU A 33 -11.34 -7.75 1.96
C LEU A 33 -12.64 -7.35 1.24
N MET A 34 -13.54 -6.68 1.93
CA MET A 34 -14.71 -6.04 1.33
C MET A 34 -14.34 -4.68 0.68
N GLY A 35 -13.41 -4.74 -0.30
CA GLY A 35 -12.75 -3.59 -0.90
C GLY A 35 -11.51 -3.13 -0.12
N SER A 36 -10.55 -2.48 -0.80
CA SER A 36 -9.29 -2.05 -0.18
C SER A 36 -9.45 -1.04 0.96
N LYS A 37 -10.54 -0.25 0.95
CA LYS A 37 -10.84 0.70 2.04
C LYS A 37 -10.98 0.03 3.41
N GLU A 38 -11.56 -1.17 3.48
CA GLU A 38 -11.60 -1.97 4.70
C GLU A 38 -10.18 -2.31 5.18
N GLY A 39 -9.29 -2.66 4.25
CA GLY A 39 -7.88 -2.89 4.55
C GLY A 39 -7.18 -1.67 5.14
N ILE A 40 -7.44 -0.46 4.62
CA ILE A 40 -6.87 0.77 5.19
C ILE A 40 -7.27 0.91 6.67
N PHE A 41 -8.54 0.66 6.99
CA PHE A 41 -9.04 0.75 8.36
C PHE A 41 -8.42 -0.32 9.27
N HIS A 42 -8.45 -1.59 8.85
CA HIS A 42 -7.94 -2.69 9.68
C HIS A 42 -6.43 -2.64 9.88
N ILE A 43 -5.66 -2.29 8.85
CA ILE A 43 -4.21 -2.10 8.97
C ILE A 43 -3.91 -0.97 9.96
N SER A 44 -4.59 0.17 9.82
CA SER A 44 -4.39 1.28 10.75
C SER A 44 -4.70 0.88 12.19
N MET A 45 -5.80 0.16 12.42
CA MET A 45 -6.16 -0.34 13.76
C MET A 45 -5.17 -1.37 14.33
N SER A 46 -4.55 -2.18 13.47
CA SER A 46 -3.68 -3.28 13.91
C SER A 46 -2.25 -2.85 14.18
N PHE A 47 -1.78 -1.79 13.49
CA PHE A 47 -0.38 -1.39 13.52
C PHE A 47 -0.14 0.00 14.13
N LEU A 48 -1.19 0.71 14.53
CA LEU A 48 -1.08 2.03 15.17
C LEU A 48 -1.58 1.98 16.59
N ASP A 49 -0.76 2.48 17.49
CA ASP A 49 -1.12 2.80 18.86
C ASP A 49 -1.35 4.32 19.03
N LYS A 50 -1.89 4.69 20.21
CA LYS A 50 -2.03 6.10 20.58
C LYS A 50 -0.64 6.77 20.61
N ASN A 51 -0.53 7.95 20.00
CA ASN A 51 0.69 8.75 19.81
C ASN A 51 1.63 8.26 18.69
N ASP A 52 1.27 7.22 17.94
CA ASP A 52 1.97 6.91 16.71
C ASP A 52 1.65 7.94 15.63
N LYS A 53 2.62 8.16 14.74
CA LYS A 53 2.51 9.08 13.61
C LYS A 53 2.36 8.33 12.30
N VAL A 54 1.67 8.94 11.34
CA VAL A 54 1.42 8.38 10.02
C VAL A 54 1.89 9.35 8.95
N LEU A 55 2.71 8.89 8.00
CA LEU A 55 3.05 9.63 6.80
C LEU A 55 1.95 9.46 5.74
N ILE A 56 1.40 10.57 5.26
CA ILE A 56 0.29 10.60 4.29
C ILE A 56 0.62 11.51 3.11
N PRO A 57 0.39 11.05 1.84
CA PRO A 57 0.66 11.87 0.67
C PRO A 57 -0.31 13.06 0.55
N ASN A 58 0.21 14.19 0.06
CA ASN A 58 -0.56 15.37 -0.27
C ASN A 58 -0.16 15.88 -1.68
N PRO A 59 -1.04 15.82 -2.71
CA PRO A 59 -2.39 15.28 -2.65
C PRO A 59 -2.42 13.75 -2.44
N GLY A 60 -3.53 13.23 -1.94
CA GLY A 60 -3.70 11.80 -1.69
C GLY A 60 -5.14 11.40 -1.41
N TYR A 61 -5.37 10.12 -1.22
CA TYR A 61 -6.72 9.60 -0.97
C TYR A 61 -7.20 9.99 0.44
N PRO A 62 -8.35 10.70 0.57
CA PRO A 62 -8.79 11.26 1.86
C PRO A 62 -9.02 10.25 2.97
N THR A 63 -9.21 8.97 2.62
CA THR A 63 -9.47 7.92 3.61
C THR A 63 -8.28 7.71 4.55
N TYR A 64 -7.05 7.91 4.10
CA TYR A 64 -5.88 7.74 4.98
C TYR A 64 -5.91 8.71 6.16
N SER A 65 -6.10 9.99 5.87
CA SER A 65 -6.19 11.02 6.93
C SER A 65 -7.46 10.90 7.77
N ALA A 66 -8.59 10.53 7.16
CA ALA A 66 -9.83 10.33 7.89
C ALA A 66 -9.72 9.22 8.95
N ILE A 67 -9.05 8.11 8.61
CA ILE A 67 -8.85 7.00 9.55
C ILE A 67 -7.81 7.35 10.60
N ALA A 68 -6.69 7.98 10.25
CA ALA A 68 -5.70 8.42 11.21
C ALA A 68 -6.30 9.38 12.26
N ASN A 69 -7.12 10.35 11.82
CA ASN A 69 -7.85 11.25 12.70
C ASN A 69 -8.86 10.50 13.59
N LEU A 70 -9.59 9.53 13.04
CA LEU A 70 -10.54 8.72 13.80
C LEU A 70 -9.87 7.94 14.93
N LEU A 71 -8.66 7.44 14.69
CA LEU A 71 -7.87 6.68 15.66
C LEU A 71 -7.07 7.59 16.63
N GLY A 72 -7.04 8.90 16.37
CA GLY A 72 -6.33 9.88 17.20
C GLY A 72 -4.81 9.87 16.96
N ASN A 73 -4.36 9.47 15.78
CA ASN A 73 -2.95 9.48 15.41
C ASN A 73 -2.53 10.82 14.81
N ASP A 74 -1.29 11.20 15.05
CA ASP A 74 -0.69 12.38 14.44
C ASP A 74 -0.36 12.13 12.97
N ILE A 75 -0.67 13.11 12.11
CA ILE A 75 -0.44 13.02 10.67
C ILE A 75 0.73 13.92 10.29
N ILE A 76 1.69 13.35 9.58
CA ILE A 76 2.74 14.08 8.87
C ILE A 76 2.43 14.00 7.39
N TYR A 77 2.02 15.11 6.79
CA TYR A 77 1.83 15.18 5.34
C TYR A 77 3.17 15.36 4.63
N TYR A 78 3.38 14.59 3.56
CA TYR A 78 4.47 14.82 2.62
C TYR A 78 3.92 15.26 1.26
N ASN A 79 4.49 16.32 0.71
CA ASN A 79 3.98 16.92 -0.52
C ASN A 79 4.52 16.17 -1.74
N LEU A 80 3.59 15.83 -2.63
CA LEU A 80 3.89 15.35 -3.97
C LEU A 80 3.76 16.52 -4.94
N THR A 81 4.78 16.78 -5.74
CA THR A 81 4.82 17.90 -6.67
C THR A 81 5.18 17.44 -8.07
N GLU A 82 4.78 18.21 -9.06
CA GLU A 82 5.13 17.96 -10.47
C GLU A 82 6.65 17.94 -10.68
N GLN A 83 7.38 18.82 -9.97
CA GLN A 83 8.86 18.90 -10.01
C GLN A 83 9.52 17.57 -9.60
N ASN A 84 8.89 16.81 -8.70
CA ASN A 84 9.34 15.50 -8.27
C ASN A 84 8.59 14.34 -8.95
N ASN A 85 7.96 14.61 -10.10
CA ASN A 85 7.14 13.61 -10.82
C ASN A 85 6.06 12.97 -9.92
N TRP A 86 5.54 13.71 -8.96
CA TRP A 86 4.55 13.23 -7.97
C TRP A 86 5.06 12.05 -7.13
N LEU A 87 6.38 11.97 -6.91
CA LEU A 87 7.02 11.00 -6.02
C LEU A 87 7.41 11.67 -4.69
N PRO A 88 7.41 10.92 -3.57
CA PRO A 88 7.97 11.39 -2.30
C PRO A 88 9.43 11.86 -2.46
N ASN A 89 9.75 13.00 -1.88
CA ASN A 89 11.14 13.45 -1.78
C ASN A 89 11.78 12.84 -0.53
N LEU A 90 12.57 11.79 -0.70
CA LEU A 90 13.18 11.06 0.42
C LEU A 90 14.21 11.90 1.19
N ASP A 91 14.89 12.85 0.52
CA ASP A 91 15.82 13.77 1.19
C ASP A 91 15.10 14.73 2.13
N GLU A 92 13.90 15.18 1.75
CA GLU A 92 13.07 16.02 2.62
C GLU A 92 12.49 15.21 3.77
N LEU A 93 11.98 14.01 3.49
CA LEU A 93 11.46 13.10 4.52
C LEU A 93 12.52 12.73 5.56
N SER A 94 13.77 12.52 5.14
CA SER A 94 14.88 12.18 6.03
C SER A 94 15.28 13.30 7.00
N LYS A 95 14.82 14.55 6.75
CA LYS A 95 15.05 15.70 7.64
C LYS A 95 13.98 15.85 8.71
N LEU A 96 12.87 15.11 8.58
CA LEU A 96 11.77 15.17 9.54
C LEU A 96 12.09 14.37 10.79
N ASP A 97 11.42 14.71 11.90
CA ASP A 97 11.36 13.83 13.07
C ASP A 97 10.44 12.64 12.77
N LEU A 98 11.06 11.52 12.40
CA LEU A 98 10.37 10.26 12.12
C LEU A 98 10.19 9.38 13.37
N SER A 99 10.52 9.88 14.56
CA SER A 99 10.24 9.16 15.80
C SER A 99 8.73 8.89 15.92
N ASN A 100 8.38 7.67 16.30
CA ASN A 100 6.99 7.20 16.38
C ASN A 100 6.21 7.17 15.05
N VAL A 101 6.84 7.38 13.89
CA VAL A 101 6.20 7.10 12.60
C VAL A 101 6.16 5.58 12.42
N LYS A 102 4.96 5.02 12.29
CA LYS A 102 4.75 3.57 12.13
C LYS A 102 4.34 3.19 10.73
N ILE A 103 3.53 4.01 10.09
CA ILE A 103 2.97 3.72 8.77
C ILE A 103 3.30 4.87 7.81
N MET A 104 3.66 4.50 6.58
CA MET A 104 3.70 5.40 5.43
C MET A 104 2.74 4.88 4.36
N TRP A 105 1.71 5.65 4.07
CA TRP A 105 0.80 5.38 2.96
C TRP A 105 1.38 5.90 1.65
N ILE A 106 1.36 5.07 0.62
CA ILE A 106 1.62 5.43 -0.77
C ILE A 106 0.52 4.88 -1.65
N ASN A 107 0.40 5.40 -2.86
CA ASN A 107 -0.61 4.96 -3.83
C ASN A 107 -0.02 5.10 -5.23
N TYR A 108 0.46 4.00 -5.81
CA TYR A 108 1.01 3.99 -7.17
C TYR A 108 0.47 2.80 -7.96
N PRO A 109 -0.13 3.07 -9.18
CA PRO A 109 -0.33 4.39 -9.83
C PRO A 109 -1.12 5.37 -8.97
N HIS A 110 -0.67 6.63 -8.95
CA HIS A 110 -1.10 7.64 -7.97
C HIS A 110 -2.47 8.26 -8.31
N MET A 111 -3.33 8.34 -7.34
CA MET A 111 -4.58 9.10 -7.40
C MET A 111 -4.41 10.42 -6.59
N PRO A 112 -4.62 11.61 -7.19
CA PRO A 112 -5.36 11.82 -8.45
C PRO A 112 -4.48 12.05 -9.70
N THR A 113 -3.14 11.99 -9.62
CA THR A 113 -2.27 12.50 -10.68
C THR A 113 -2.01 11.51 -11.82
N GLY A 114 -2.22 10.20 -11.60
CA GLY A 114 -1.89 9.15 -12.55
C GLY A 114 -0.39 8.82 -12.64
N ALA A 115 0.46 9.44 -11.82
CA ALA A 115 1.88 9.17 -11.82
C ALA A 115 2.21 7.72 -11.45
N ASN A 116 3.22 7.16 -12.11
CA ASN A 116 3.76 5.83 -11.81
C ASN A 116 5.09 5.95 -11.07
N ALA A 117 5.37 4.99 -10.20
CA ALA A 117 6.69 4.82 -9.60
C ALA A 117 7.52 3.82 -10.40
N SER A 118 8.83 4.05 -10.51
CA SER A 118 9.77 3.11 -11.11
C SER A 118 10.20 2.04 -10.11
N ILE A 119 10.77 0.94 -10.61
CA ILE A 119 11.38 -0.11 -9.79
C ILE A 119 12.48 0.49 -8.90
N SER A 120 13.37 1.31 -9.48
CA SER A 120 14.45 1.94 -8.74
C SER A 120 13.95 2.84 -7.60
N PHE A 121 12.86 3.59 -7.85
CA PHE A 121 12.27 4.41 -6.80
C PHE A 121 11.66 3.56 -5.68
N PHE A 122 10.99 2.47 -6.01
CA PHE A 122 10.48 1.54 -4.99
C PHE A 122 11.61 0.90 -4.17
N GLU A 123 12.74 0.58 -4.77
CA GLU A 123 13.93 0.09 -4.05
C GLU A 123 14.43 1.11 -3.03
N GLU A 124 14.57 2.38 -3.44
CA GLU A 124 14.97 3.48 -2.54
C GLU A 124 13.96 3.68 -1.40
N LEU A 125 12.67 3.67 -1.73
CA LEU A 125 11.59 3.86 -0.75
C LEU A 125 11.50 2.72 0.27
N ILE A 126 11.70 1.47 -0.16
CA ILE A 126 11.78 0.31 0.75
C ILE A 126 13.01 0.45 1.65
N GLY A 127 14.15 0.87 1.10
CA GLY A 127 15.35 1.16 1.88
C GLY A 127 15.10 2.22 2.96
N PHE A 128 14.45 3.31 2.59
CA PHE A 128 14.05 4.38 3.52
C PHE A 128 13.11 3.86 4.62
N ALA A 129 12.06 3.13 4.25
CA ALA A 129 11.11 2.59 5.20
C ALA A 129 11.76 1.61 6.19
N LYS A 130 12.64 0.74 5.68
CA LYS A 130 13.39 -0.23 6.48
C LYS A 130 14.35 0.43 7.47
N THR A 131 15.09 1.45 7.03
CA THR A 131 16.03 2.20 7.87
C THR A 131 15.32 2.91 9.03
N ASN A 132 14.11 3.39 8.80
CA ASN A 132 13.31 4.11 9.79
C ASN A 132 12.30 3.24 10.55
N ASN A 133 12.29 1.92 10.31
CA ASN A 133 11.34 0.97 10.91
C ASN A 133 9.86 1.36 10.66
N ILE A 134 9.56 1.79 9.43
CA ILE A 134 8.23 2.22 8.99
C ILE A 134 7.60 1.11 8.14
N LEU A 135 6.34 0.75 8.44
CA LEU A 135 5.54 -0.13 7.59
C LEU A 135 5.07 0.67 6.37
N LEU A 136 5.54 0.28 5.19
CA LEU A 136 5.16 0.91 3.93
C LEU A 136 3.92 0.21 3.35
N ILE A 137 2.88 0.98 3.02
CA ILE A 137 1.64 0.41 2.49
C ILE A 137 1.33 1.05 1.15
N ASN A 138 1.30 0.23 0.10
CA ASN A 138 0.90 0.65 -1.24
C ASN A 138 -0.56 0.29 -1.51
N ASP A 139 -1.43 1.29 -1.65
CA ASP A 139 -2.80 1.11 -2.14
C ASP A 139 -2.78 1.14 -3.67
N ASN A 140 -2.91 -0.03 -4.31
CA ASN A 140 -2.67 -0.25 -5.73
C ASN A 140 -3.91 -0.72 -6.52
N PRO A 141 -5.04 0.02 -6.49
CA PRO A 141 -6.25 -0.36 -7.24
C PRO A 141 -6.19 0.02 -8.72
N TYR A 142 -5.19 0.80 -9.14
CA TYR A 142 -5.11 1.39 -10.48
C TYR A 142 -4.07 0.74 -11.40
N SER A 143 -3.49 -0.39 -11.02
CA SER A 143 -2.37 -1.05 -11.73
C SER A 143 -2.56 -1.17 -13.24
N PHE A 144 -3.78 -1.43 -13.69
CA PHE A 144 -4.12 -1.69 -15.10
C PHE A 144 -4.88 -0.55 -15.77
N ILE A 145 -4.98 0.61 -15.12
CA ILE A 145 -5.65 1.78 -15.70
C ILE A 145 -4.61 2.61 -16.47
N LEU A 146 -4.75 2.63 -17.80
CA LEU A 146 -3.85 3.36 -18.73
C LEU A 146 -2.37 3.09 -18.41
N ASN A 147 -2.03 1.84 -18.09
CA ASN A 147 -0.69 1.45 -17.67
C ASN A 147 -0.34 0.09 -18.29
N ASP A 148 0.55 0.11 -19.27
CA ASP A 148 0.99 -1.07 -20.02
C ASP A 148 2.03 -1.92 -19.27
N ASN A 149 2.64 -1.35 -18.23
CA ASN A 149 3.69 -1.99 -17.45
C ASN A 149 3.35 -1.92 -15.95
N PRO A 150 2.35 -2.68 -15.48
CA PRO A 150 1.95 -2.67 -14.08
C PRO A 150 3.06 -3.24 -13.19
N ILE A 151 3.34 -2.57 -12.07
CA ILE A 151 4.34 -2.97 -11.10
C ILE A 151 3.64 -3.22 -9.76
N SER A 152 3.98 -4.33 -9.11
CA SER A 152 3.66 -4.56 -7.70
C SER A 152 4.87 -4.19 -6.83
N LEU A 153 4.63 -3.48 -5.74
CA LEU A 153 5.66 -3.21 -4.73
C LEU A 153 6.27 -4.51 -4.20
N LEU A 154 5.47 -5.58 -4.11
CA LEU A 154 5.91 -6.89 -3.59
C LEU A 154 6.87 -7.65 -4.52
N ASN A 155 7.05 -7.21 -5.77
CA ASN A 155 8.08 -7.76 -6.66
C ASN A 155 9.49 -7.25 -6.35
N ILE A 156 9.59 -6.19 -5.55
CA ILE A 156 10.87 -5.60 -5.19
C ILE A 156 11.52 -6.41 -4.07
N LYS A 157 12.83 -6.64 -4.20
CA LYS A 157 13.59 -7.40 -3.19
C LYS A 157 13.50 -6.72 -1.82
N GLY A 158 13.11 -7.48 -0.81
CA GLY A 158 12.98 -6.99 0.57
C GLY A 158 11.64 -6.30 0.86
N ALA A 159 10.73 -6.22 -0.11
CA ALA A 159 9.43 -5.61 0.10
C ALA A 159 8.55 -6.39 1.10
N LYS A 160 8.51 -7.71 0.99
CA LYS A 160 7.65 -8.54 1.85
C LYS A 160 7.95 -8.40 3.35
N GLU A 161 9.17 -8.04 3.72
CA GLU A 161 9.59 -7.83 5.11
C GLU A 161 9.23 -6.45 5.67
N THR A 162 8.78 -5.54 4.81
CA THR A 162 8.61 -4.12 5.17
C THR A 162 7.27 -3.55 4.69
N CYS A 163 6.60 -4.24 3.74
CA CYS A 163 5.49 -3.66 3.01
C CYS A 163 4.23 -4.52 3.06
N ILE A 164 3.08 -3.84 2.98
CA ILE A 164 1.79 -4.43 2.63
C ILE A 164 1.33 -3.79 1.32
N GLU A 165 0.79 -4.59 0.39
CA GLU A 165 0.10 -4.08 -0.78
C GLU A 165 -1.40 -4.35 -0.65
N LEU A 166 -2.21 -3.30 -0.86
CA LEU A 166 -3.65 -3.39 -1.02
C LEU A 166 -4.00 -3.35 -2.50
N ASN A 167 -4.94 -4.17 -2.92
CA ASN A 167 -5.48 -4.12 -4.27
C ASN A 167 -7.00 -4.26 -4.26
N SER A 168 -7.66 -3.91 -5.37
CA SER A 168 -9.10 -3.92 -5.47
C SER A 168 -9.55 -4.17 -6.91
N LEU A 169 -10.62 -4.94 -7.06
CA LEU A 169 -11.26 -5.15 -8.36
C LEU A 169 -12.15 -3.96 -8.77
N SER A 170 -12.33 -2.98 -7.90
CA SER A 170 -13.25 -1.86 -8.10
C SER A 170 -12.92 -0.99 -9.31
N LYS A 171 -11.64 -0.78 -9.60
CA LYS A 171 -11.16 0.16 -10.64
C LYS A 171 -10.75 -0.57 -11.91
N SER A 172 -9.69 -1.35 -11.85
CA SER A 172 -9.12 -2.04 -13.00
C SER A 172 -10.10 -3.00 -13.68
N PHE A 173 -11.08 -3.54 -12.95
CA PHE A 173 -12.06 -4.52 -13.47
C PHE A 173 -13.49 -4.00 -13.49
N ASN A 174 -13.70 -2.70 -13.23
CA ASN A 174 -15.04 -2.08 -13.20
C ASN A 174 -16.04 -2.79 -12.25
N MET A 175 -15.54 -3.34 -11.14
CA MET A 175 -16.32 -4.15 -10.19
C MET A 175 -16.56 -3.40 -8.87
N ALA A 176 -16.75 -2.09 -8.91
CA ALA A 176 -16.89 -1.27 -7.69
C ALA A 176 -18.03 -1.72 -6.77
N GLY A 177 -19.16 -2.15 -7.33
CA GLY A 177 -20.32 -2.63 -6.58
C GLY A 177 -20.12 -3.99 -5.89
N TRP A 178 -19.16 -4.79 -6.32
CA TRP A 178 -18.90 -6.13 -5.78
C TRP A 178 -18.19 -6.11 -4.42
N ARG A 179 -17.59 -4.99 -4.07
CA ARG A 179 -16.86 -4.81 -2.81
C ARG A 179 -15.80 -5.88 -2.58
N ILE A 180 -14.92 -6.09 -3.59
CA ILE A 180 -13.84 -7.07 -3.53
C ILE A 180 -12.49 -6.34 -3.57
N GLY A 181 -11.67 -6.61 -2.57
CA GLY A 181 -10.27 -6.21 -2.47
C GLY A 181 -9.47 -7.27 -1.72
N PHE A 182 -8.20 -7.03 -1.54
CA PHE A 182 -7.33 -7.93 -0.79
C PHE A 182 -6.08 -7.21 -0.30
N ALA A 183 -5.55 -7.69 0.84
CA ALA A 183 -4.25 -7.31 1.38
C ALA A 183 -3.26 -8.44 1.13
N LEU A 184 -2.04 -8.08 0.82
CA LEU A 184 -0.97 -8.98 0.41
C LEU A 184 0.33 -8.59 1.11
N SER A 185 0.98 -9.55 1.73
CA SER A 185 2.31 -9.39 2.34
C SER A 185 2.86 -10.74 2.77
N ASN A 186 3.91 -10.74 3.58
CA ASN A 186 4.33 -11.97 4.26
C ASN A 186 3.35 -12.34 5.40
N LYS A 187 3.47 -13.58 5.87
CA LYS A 187 2.60 -14.15 6.91
C LYS A 187 2.65 -13.43 8.28
N SER A 188 3.63 -12.55 8.49
CA SER A 188 3.76 -11.83 9.77
C SER A 188 2.86 -10.60 9.82
N PHE A 189 2.44 -10.11 8.63
CA PHE A 189 1.56 -8.95 8.49
C PHE A 189 0.11 -9.33 8.16
N ILE A 190 -0.11 -10.55 7.63
CA ILE A 190 -1.41 -11.08 7.24
C ILE A 190 -1.93 -12.03 8.34
#